data_3f974ecb376551255a7acd0d40b22776
#
_entry.id   3f974ecb376551255a7acd0d40b22776
#
_cell.length_a   1.000
_cell.length_b   1.000
_cell.length_c   1.000
_cell.angle_alpha   90.00
_cell.angle_beta   90.00
_cell.angle_gamma   90.00
#
_symmetry.space_group_name_H-M   'P 1'
#
loop_
_entity.id
_entity.type
_entity.pdbx_description
1 polymer ?
#
loop_
_entity_poly.entity_id
_entity_poly.type
_entity_poly.pdbx_seq_one_letter_code
_entity_poly.pdbx_strand_id
1 'polypeptide(L)'
;MNRRNGQDARHFPSGIGPADPGRRRFVLGAAATGLVGGLGRWQPASAGDDSRVLTHLKGTDFALTIGPLPVQITDRKRVAVAVNGSLPAPVLHWQEGDTVTLRVTNQLTESTSIHWHGILLPTDMDGVPGLSFPGIAPGETFTYRFPVRQSGTYWYHSHSGFQEQLGHYGALVIHPREPDPVTADRDYVVLLSDWTDENPARVLAKLKKQSDYYNFNQPTLGDLFRDARHEGLSAALAERSMWGEMRMNRTDLADVSGYTYTYLMNGQAPAENWIGLFRPGERVRLRFINAAAMSYFDVRIPGLRMTVITADGQPVKPVEVEEFRIAVAETFDVLVTPERDEAYTIFAQSMDRTGFARGTLAPREGMTAVVPGLDKRVELTMADMGHDMSAMPHADPHAGHDMADMPGMDMSGAAGTAAVTHAPTETGPGVDMLAMNPTNRLADPGVGLRDNGRRVLTYADLRSTFPDPDGREPTETIELHLTGHMERYMWSFNGVKASDAAPIRLRFGDRVRFVLVNDSMMTHPIHLHGLWSDLEDEQGNFQVRKHTISVKPGERVSYRVSADALGRWAYHCHLMMHMETGMFREVLVHE
;
A
#
# COMPACT_ATOMS: atom_id res chain seq x y z
N MET A 1 -60.28 55.44 -20.68
CA MET A 1 -60.29 54.81 -22.03
C MET A 1 -59.22 53.71 -22.04
N ASN A 2 -59.68 52.48 -22.17
CA ASN A 2 -59.08 51.27 -22.75
C ASN A 2 -57.66 50.87 -22.34
N ARG A 3 -57.55 49.75 -21.54
CA ARG A 3 -57.26 48.34 -21.92
C ARG A 3 -55.77 48.12 -22.24
N ARG A 4 -55.03 47.18 -21.81
CA ARG A 4 -55.24 45.75 -21.47
C ARG A 4 -54.00 45.20 -20.74
N ASN A 5 -54.25 44.28 -19.80
CA ASN A 5 -53.49 43.16 -19.31
C ASN A 5 -52.26 42.70 -20.11
N GLY A 6 -51.20 42.32 -19.37
CA GLY A 6 -50.10 41.50 -19.79
C GLY A 6 -49.41 40.91 -18.58
N GLN A 7 -49.84 39.73 -18.14
CA GLN A 7 -49.13 38.88 -17.18
C GLN A 7 -47.90 38.31 -17.87
N ASP A 8 -46.72 38.61 -17.38
CA ASP A 8 -45.50 37.87 -17.72
C ASP A 8 -45.17 36.87 -16.61
N ALA A 9 -45.55 35.62 -16.84
CA ALA A 9 -45.14 34.47 -16.11
C ALA A 9 -43.68 34.14 -16.49
N ARG A 10 -42.77 34.31 -15.55
CA ARG A 10 -41.38 33.86 -15.71
C ARG A 10 -41.34 32.34 -15.62
N HIS A 11 -41.13 31.69 -16.75
CA HIS A 11 -40.77 30.29 -16.88
C HIS A 11 -39.37 30.05 -16.26
N PHE A 12 -39.29 29.18 -15.28
CA PHE A 12 -38.05 28.49 -14.91
C PHE A 12 -37.85 27.33 -15.89
N PRO A 13 -36.71 27.20 -16.55
CA PRO A 13 -36.42 25.98 -17.31
C PRO A 13 -35.97 24.89 -16.34
N SER A 14 -36.84 23.93 -16.13
CA SER A 14 -36.47 22.59 -15.64
C SER A 14 -35.74 21.85 -16.76
N GLY A 15 -34.43 21.88 -16.69
CA GLY A 15 -33.55 21.13 -17.58
C GLY A 15 -32.59 20.29 -16.76
N ILE A 16 -33.04 19.14 -16.29
CA ILE A 16 -32.14 18.07 -15.87
C ILE A 16 -31.62 17.46 -17.18
N GLY A 17 -30.44 17.87 -17.59
CA GLY A 17 -29.69 17.23 -18.66
C GLY A 17 -29.34 15.77 -18.27
N PRO A 18 -29.31 14.85 -19.24
CA PRO A 18 -29.01 13.45 -18.97
C PRO A 18 -27.59 13.33 -18.39
N ALA A 19 -27.48 12.62 -17.29
CA ALA A 19 -26.21 12.29 -16.68
C ALA A 19 -25.32 11.55 -17.68
N ASP A 20 -24.09 12.02 -17.79
CA ASP A 20 -23.04 11.46 -18.63
C ASP A 20 -22.89 9.93 -18.41
N PRO A 21 -23.07 9.09 -19.44
CA PRO A 21 -22.95 7.64 -19.32
C PRO A 21 -21.52 7.16 -19.01
N GLY A 22 -20.51 8.01 -19.09
CA GLY A 22 -19.13 7.68 -18.82
C GLY A 22 -18.84 7.36 -17.34
N ARG A 23 -19.54 8.02 -16.42
CA ARG A 23 -19.36 7.83 -14.96
C ARG A 23 -19.95 6.53 -14.41
N ARG A 24 -20.89 5.89 -15.11
CA ARG A 24 -21.50 4.61 -14.68
C ARG A 24 -20.76 3.36 -15.16
N ARG A 25 -19.79 3.49 -16.05
CA ARG A 25 -19.06 2.33 -16.60
C ARG A 25 -17.91 1.84 -15.73
N PHE A 26 -17.52 2.57 -14.70
CA PHE A 26 -16.48 2.16 -13.76
C PHE A 26 -16.90 1.05 -12.79
N VAL A 27 -18.20 0.79 -12.64
CA VAL A 27 -18.76 -0.16 -11.64
C VAL A 27 -19.50 -1.35 -12.26
N LEU A 28 -19.71 -1.42 -13.60
CA LEU A 28 -20.55 -2.44 -14.23
C LEU A 28 -19.87 -3.11 -15.44
N GLY A 29 -18.69 -3.67 -15.24
CA GLY A 29 -17.98 -4.45 -16.23
C GLY A 29 -17.92 -5.95 -15.94
N ALA A 30 -19.01 -6.58 -15.49
CA ALA A 30 -19.04 -8.04 -15.35
C ALA A 30 -20.46 -8.56 -15.57
N ALA A 31 -20.78 -8.91 -16.79
CA ALA A 31 -21.61 -10.03 -17.22
C ALA A 31 -22.11 -9.84 -18.67
N ALA A 32 -21.49 -10.50 -19.62
CA ALA A 32 -22.19 -11.04 -20.79
C ALA A 32 -21.37 -12.16 -21.40
N THR A 33 -21.84 -13.36 -21.25
CA THR A 33 -21.44 -14.56 -21.97
C THR A 33 -21.80 -14.46 -23.44
N GLY A 34 -20.86 -14.80 -24.31
CA GLY A 34 -21.10 -14.98 -25.74
C GLY A 34 -20.04 -15.89 -26.34
N LEU A 35 -20.33 -17.18 -26.42
CA LEU A 35 -19.63 -18.17 -27.24
C LEU A 35 -19.83 -17.87 -28.72
N VAL A 36 -18.76 -17.79 -29.54
CA VAL A 36 -18.67 -18.45 -30.84
C VAL A 36 -17.21 -18.46 -31.32
N GLY A 37 -16.81 -19.59 -31.85
CA GLY A 37 -15.50 -20.09 -32.16
C GLY A 37 -14.70 -19.38 -33.24
N GLY A 38 -13.41 -19.44 -32.99
CA GLY A 38 -12.34 -19.26 -33.94
C GLY A 38 -11.19 -20.15 -33.54
N LEU A 39 -11.11 -21.37 -34.12
CA LEU A 39 -10.01 -22.30 -33.90
C LEU A 39 -8.74 -21.79 -34.61
N GLY A 40 -8.06 -20.83 -34.01
CA GLY A 40 -6.62 -20.68 -34.21
C GLY A 40 -5.91 -21.70 -33.32
N ARG A 41 -5.11 -22.56 -33.91
CA ARG A 41 -4.26 -23.50 -33.16
C ARG A 41 -3.25 -22.71 -32.31
N TRP A 42 -3.64 -22.45 -31.06
CA TRP A 42 -2.75 -22.00 -30.01
C TRP A 42 -1.96 -23.23 -29.55
N GLN A 43 -0.70 -23.32 -29.92
CA GLN A 43 0.22 -24.22 -29.21
C GLN A 43 0.55 -23.52 -27.90
N PRO A 44 0.18 -24.07 -26.73
CA PRO A 44 0.73 -23.56 -25.48
C PRO A 44 2.23 -23.82 -25.55
N ALA A 45 3.02 -22.74 -25.54
CA ALA A 45 4.42 -22.90 -25.16
C ALA A 45 4.37 -23.58 -23.78
N SER A 46 4.98 -24.75 -23.68
CA SER A 46 5.23 -25.34 -22.37
C SER A 46 6.13 -24.35 -21.64
N ALA A 47 5.54 -23.59 -20.72
CA ALA A 47 6.29 -22.76 -19.80
C ALA A 47 7.17 -23.71 -18.98
N GLY A 48 8.41 -23.89 -19.44
CA GLY A 48 9.46 -24.44 -18.60
C GLY A 48 9.67 -23.50 -17.42
N ASP A 49 10.38 -23.96 -16.44
CA ASP A 49 10.72 -23.33 -15.15
C ASP A 49 11.30 -21.90 -15.27
N ASP A 50 11.67 -21.45 -16.47
CA ASP A 50 12.29 -20.16 -16.76
C ASP A 50 11.35 -18.94 -16.67
N SER A 51 10.03 -19.10 -16.67
CA SER A 51 9.08 -17.95 -16.65
C SER A 51 9.05 -17.21 -15.31
N ARG A 52 9.64 -17.74 -14.26
CA ARG A 52 9.73 -17.17 -12.92
C ARG A 52 11.16 -16.78 -12.51
N VAL A 53 12.06 -16.71 -13.45
CA VAL A 53 13.38 -16.10 -13.28
C VAL A 53 13.28 -14.61 -13.60
N LEU A 54 13.82 -13.76 -12.72
CA LEU A 54 13.87 -12.32 -12.98
C LEU A 54 14.66 -12.04 -14.25
N THR A 55 13.99 -11.54 -15.26
CA THR A 55 14.63 -11.04 -16.48
C THR A 55 14.95 -9.56 -16.33
N HIS A 56 16.03 -9.10 -16.94
CA HIS A 56 16.49 -7.72 -16.85
C HIS A 56 16.52 -7.10 -18.24
N LEU A 57 15.85 -5.95 -18.40
CA LEU A 57 15.85 -5.15 -19.62
C LEU A 57 16.53 -3.81 -19.35
N LYS A 58 17.48 -3.43 -20.20
CA LYS A 58 18.26 -2.18 -20.07
C LYS A 58 18.16 -1.35 -21.33
N GLY A 59 18.15 -0.04 -21.19
CA GLY A 59 18.16 0.91 -22.30
C GLY A 59 17.12 2.00 -22.16
N THR A 60 16.76 2.61 -23.30
CA THR A 60 15.81 3.73 -23.38
C THR A 60 14.56 3.41 -24.22
N ASP A 61 14.58 2.29 -24.94
CA ASP A 61 13.49 1.87 -25.83
C ASP A 61 13.07 0.43 -25.49
N PHE A 62 11.82 0.27 -25.06
CA PHE A 62 11.30 -1.00 -24.58
C PHE A 62 10.03 -1.39 -25.34
N ALA A 63 9.92 -2.68 -25.69
CA ALA A 63 8.70 -3.31 -26.14
C ALA A 63 8.19 -4.24 -25.03
N LEU A 64 7.04 -3.90 -24.45
CA LEU A 64 6.40 -4.65 -23.39
C LEU A 64 5.08 -5.23 -23.91
N THR A 65 4.84 -6.49 -23.67
CA THR A 65 3.61 -7.18 -24.04
C THR A 65 2.92 -7.70 -22.79
N ILE A 66 1.71 -7.21 -22.52
CA ILE A 66 0.90 -7.69 -21.41
C ILE A 66 -0.02 -8.78 -21.91
N GLY A 67 0.03 -9.95 -21.30
CA GLY A 67 -0.74 -11.10 -21.75
C GLY A 67 -0.96 -12.16 -20.67
N PRO A 68 -1.80 -13.17 -20.94
CA PRO A 68 -2.04 -14.25 -20.01
C PRO A 68 -0.85 -15.21 -19.98
N LEU A 69 -0.45 -15.61 -18.78
CA LEU A 69 0.60 -16.60 -18.54
C LEU A 69 0.05 -17.76 -17.70
N PRO A 70 0.03 -19.01 -18.21
CA PRO A 70 -0.25 -20.16 -17.38
C PRO A 70 0.85 -20.36 -16.33
N VAL A 71 0.47 -20.41 -15.05
CA VAL A 71 1.37 -20.59 -13.91
C VAL A 71 0.90 -21.69 -12.98
N GLN A 72 1.84 -22.28 -12.25
CA GLN A 72 1.56 -23.20 -11.17
C GLN A 72 2.46 -22.84 -9.97
N ILE A 73 1.95 -21.98 -9.09
CA ILE A 73 2.66 -21.51 -7.90
C ILE A 73 2.38 -22.46 -6.71
N THR A 74 1.17 -22.97 -6.65
CA THR A 74 0.73 -23.98 -5.69
C THR A 74 0.52 -25.32 -6.41
N ASP A 75 -0.30 -26.20 -5.88
CA ASP A 75 -0.75 -27.43 -6.53
C ASP A 75 -1.76 -27.19 -7.68
N ARG A 76 -2.21 -25.94 -7.89
CA ARG A 76 -3.25 -25.58 -8.85
C ARG A 76 -2.70 -24.77 -10.01
N LYS A 77 -3.13 -25.14 -11.23
CA LYS A 77 -2.86 -24.34 -12.43
C LYS A 77 -3.77 -23.13 -12.47
N ARG A 78 -3.18 -21.96 -12.72
CA ARG A 78 -3.86 -20.67 -12.84
C ARG A 78 -3.35 -19.92 -14.06
N VAL A 79 -3.99 -18.80 -14.35
CA VAL A 79 -3.54 -17.86 -15.38
C VAL A 79 -3.21 -16.55 -14.69
N ALA A 80 -1.96 -16.14 -14.78
CA ALA A 80 -1.48 -14.84 -14.35
C ALA A 80 -1.62 -13.82 -15.48
N VAL A 81 -1.57 -12.54 -15.12
CA VAL A 81 -1.34 -11.43 -16.04
C VAL A 81 0.15 -11.11 -15.98
N ALA A 82 0.84 -11.31 -17.09
CA ALA A 82 2.30 -11.20 -17.15
C ALA A 82 2.75 -10.15 -18.17
N VAL A 83 3.92 -9.59 -17.95
CA VAL A 83 4.60 -8.73 -18.92
C VAL A 83 5.74 -9.53 -19.56
N ASN A 84 5.77 -9.57 -20.87
CA ASN A 84 6.74 -10.36 -21.66
C ASN A 84 6.81 -11.84 -21.25
N GLY A 85 5.68 -12.40 -20.79
CA GLY A 85 5.59 -13.81 -20.40
C GLY A 85 6.35 -14.17 -19.12
N SER A 86 6.62 -13.24 -18.24
CA SER A 86 7.37 -13.43 -17.01
C SER A 86 6.56 -12.96 -15.78
N LEU A 87 6.70 -13.70 -14.67
CA LEU A 87 6.14 -13.38 -13.34
C LEU A 87 7.23 -13.55 -12.26
N PRO A 88 7.67 -12.48 -11.58
CA PRO A 88 7.32 -11.08 -11.84
C PRO A 88 7.68 -10.60 -13.23
N ALA A 89 7.10 -9.48 -13.63
CA ALA A 89 7.47 -8.79 -14.87
C ALA A 89 8.97 -8.44 -14.89
N PRO A 90 9.59 -8.20 -16.07
CA PRO A 90 11.02 -7.90 -16.18
C PRO A 90 11.44 -6.71 -15.29
N VAL A 91 12.63 -6.79 -14.70
CA VAL A 91 13.28 -5.65 -14.06
C VAL A 91 13.71 -4.68 -15.15
N LEU A 92 13.17 -3.47 -15.12
CA LEU A 92 13.56 -2.40 -16.03
C LEU A 92 14.72 -1.61 -15.44
N HIS A 93 15.76 -1.37 -16.23
CA HIS A 93 16.90 -0.55 -15.86
C HIS A 93 16.94 0.70 -16.72
N TRP A 94 16.76 1.85 -16.09
CA TRP A 94 16.85 3.16 -16.72
C TRP A 94 18.08 3.93 -16.21
N GLN A 95 18.42 5.02 -16.89
CA GLN A 95 19.45 5.97 -16.47
C GLN A 95 18.78 7.33 -16.20
N GLU A 96 19.09 7.93 -15.06
CA GLU A 96 18.67 9.30 -14.76
C GLU A 96 19.17 10.28 -15.83
N GLY A 97 18.28 11.14 -16.32
CA GLY A 97 18.53 12.10 -17.38
C GLY A 97 18.20 11.61 -18.78
N ASP A 98 17.98 10.30 -18.98
CA ASP A 98 17.51 9.76 -20.26
C ASP A 98 16.04 10.09 -20.50
N THR A 99 15.61 9.93 -21.76
CA THR A 99 14.19 9.86 -22.12
C THR A 99 13.86 8.42 -22.49
N VAL A 100 12.97 7.81 -21.75
CA VAL A 100 12.52 6.44 -22.03
C VAL A 100 11.29 6.42 -22.93
N THR A 101 11.23 5.40 -23.78
CA THR A 101 10.09 5.10 -24.65
C THR A 101 9.67 3.65 -24.43
N LEU A 102 8.45 3.43 -23.95
CA LEU A 102 7.95 2.09 -23.67
C LEU A 102 6.68 1.86 -24.51
N ARG A 103 6.76 0.99 -25.51
CA ARG A 103 5.61 0.55 -26.30
C ARG A 103 4.97 -0.65 -25.62
N VAL A 104 3.80 -0.44 -25.06
CA VAL A 104 3.05 -1.45 -24.29
C VAL A 104 1.90 -1.97 -25.11
N THR A 105 1.95 -3.24 -25.50
CA THR A 105 0.92 -3.92 -26.27
C THR A 105 0.05 -4.79 -25.36
N ASN A 106 -1.26 -4.58 -25.43
CA ASN A 106 -2.24 -5.36 -24.66
C ASN A 106 -2.70 -6.61 -25.43
N GLN A 107 -2.36 -7.79 -24.97
CA GLN A 107 -2.85 -9.08 -25.49
C GLN A 107 -3.92 -9.73 -24.60
N LEU A 108 -4.40 -9.02 -23.57
CA LEU A 108 -5.53 -9.47 -22.78
C LEU A 108 -6.85 -9.26 -23.55
N THR A 109 -7.93 -9.85 -23.05
CA THR A 109 -9.29 -9.65 -23.54
C THR A 109 -10.00 -8.48 -22.87
N GLU A 110 -9.33 -7.79 -21.95
CA GLU A 110 -9.80 -6.63 -21.19
C GLU A 110 -8.80 -5.48 -21.29
N SER A 111 -9.22 -4.27 -20.90
CA SER A 111 -8.32 -3.11 -20.85
C SER A 111 -7.27 -3.29 -19.78
N THR A 112 -6.07 -2.75 -20.02
CA THR A 112 -4.94 -2.77 -19.09
C THR A 112 -4.27 -1.41 -19.01
N SER A 113 -3.28 -1.29 -18.11
CA SER A 113 -2.47 -0.10 -17.91
C SER A 113 -1.14 -0.46 -17.27
N ILE A 114 -0.17 0.44 -17.33
CA ILE A 114 1.00 0.42 -16.44
C ILE A 114 1.09 1.76 -15.73
N HIS A 115 1.07 1.71 -14.40
CA HIS A 115 1.46 2.82 -13.55
C HIS A 115 2.94 2.67 -13.15
N TRP A 116 3.68 3.76 -13.25
CA TRP A 116 5.10 3.86 -12.91
C TRP A 116 5.23 4.41 -11.50
N HIS A 117 5.17 3.51 -10.51
CA HIS A 117 5.01 3.87 -9.10
C HIS A 117 6.19 4.69 -8.57
N GLY A 118 5.90 5.87 -8.03
CA GLY A 118 6.87 6.79 -7.44
C GLY A 118 7.69 7.59 -8.46
N ILE A 119 7.31 7.60 -9.74
CA ILE A 119 8.05 8.29 -10.80
C ILE A 119 7.43 9.66 -11.10
N LEU A 120 8.30 10.67 -11.18
CA LEU A 120 7.95 12.01 -11.63
C LEU A 120 7.85 12.05 -13.16
N LEU A 121 6.63 12.18 -13.68
CA LEU A 121 6.34 12.11 -15.10
C LEU A 121 5.14 13.02 -15.46
N PRO A 122 4.87 13.29 -16.74
CA PRO A 122 3.64 13.95 -17.17
C PRO A 122 2.39 13.13 -16.82
N THR A 123 1.31 13.78 -16.41
CA THR A 123 0.09 13.10 -15.92
C THR A 123 -0.54 12.14 -16.94
N ASP A 124 -0.42 12.41 -18.24
CA ASP A 124 -0.89 11.53 -19.32
C ASP A 124 -0.04 10.26 -19.49
N MET A 125 1.09 10.19 -18.81
CA MET A 125 1.99 9.02 -18.74
C MET A 125 1.90 8.27 -17.40
N ASP A 126 1.05 8.72 -16.48
CA ASP A 126 0.89 8.12 -15.14
C ASP A 126 0.23 6.74 -15.15
N GLY A 127 -0.56 6.46 -16.17
CA GLY A 127 -1.11 5.13 -16.38
C GLY A 127 -2.34 4.76 -15.56
N VAL A 128 -3.11 5.76 -15.06
CA VAL A 128 -4.36 5.51 -14.32
C VAL A 128 -5.57 5.67 -15.24
N PRO A 129 -6.26 4.57 -15.63
CA PRO A 129 -7.39 4.64 -16.56
C PRO A 129 -8.55 5.47 -16.02
N GLY A 130 -9.11 6.32 -16.89
CA GLY A 130 -10.26 7.18 -16.56
C GLY A 130 -9.90 8.43 -15.74
N LEU A 131 -8.66 8.57 -15.30
CA LEU A 131 -8.13 9.75 -14.62
C LEU A 131 -7.19 10.54 -15.54
N SER A 132 -6.09 9.95 -15.93
CA SER A 132 -5.04 10.58 -16.74
C SER A 132 -4.99 10.06 -18.19
N PHE A 133 -5.48 8.86 -18.47
CA PHE A 133 -5.55 8.29 -19.82
C PHE A 133 -6.67 7.24 -19.94
N PRO A 134 -7.04 6.81 -21.17
CA PRO A 134 -8.21 5.92 -21.38
C PRO A 134 -7.96 4.45 -21.00
N GLY A 135 -6.72 4.05 -20.72
CA GLY A 135 -6.29 2.65 -20.66
C GLY A 135 -5.86 2.14 -22.04
N ILE A 136 -5.33 0.91 -22.07
CA ILE A 136 -4.88 0.24 -23.30
C ILE A 136 -5.90 -0.84 -23.63
N ALA A 137 -6.69 -0.65 -24.70
CA ALA A 137 -7.72 -1.61 -25.08
C ALA A 137 -7.12 -2.93 -25.62
N PRO A 138 -7.88 -4.03 -25.66
CA PRO A 138 -7.43 -5.30 -26.24
C PRO A 138 -6.89 -5.14 -27.65
N GLY A 139 -5.67 -5.62 -27.89
CA GLY A 139 -4.98 -5.54 -29.17
C GLY A 139 -4.30 -4.21 -29.47
N GLU A 140 -4.48 -3.19 -28.64
CA GLU A 140 -3.86 -1.89 -28.82
C GLU A 140 -2.43 -1.83 -28.26
N THR A 141 -1.66 -0.86 -28.74
CA THR A 141 -0.35 -0.48 -28.24
C THR A 141 -0.37 0.98 -27.82
N PHE A 142 -0.04 1.23 -26.57
CA PHE A 142 0.17 2.59 -26.05
C PHE A 142 1.67 2.86 -25.90
N THR A 143 2.10 4.09 -26.18
CA THR A 143 3.49 4.50 -26.05
C THR A 143 3.65 5.49 -24.91
N TYR A 144 4.25 5.03 -23.83
CA TYR A 144 4.73 5.90 -22.76
C TYR A 144 6.06 6.51 -23.20
N ARG A 145 6.19 7.83 -23.04
CA ARG A 145 7.45 8.54 -23.36
C ARG A 145 7.63 9.73 -22.45
N PHE A 146 8.67 9.68 -21.60
CA PHE A 146 8.95 10.74 -20.62
C PHE A 146 10.42 10.77 -20.22
N PRO A 147 10.92 11.93 -19.75
CA PRO A 147 12.27 12.07 -19.20
C PRO A 147 12.33 11.42 -17.80
N VAL A 148 13.41 10.72 -17.52
CA VAL A 148 13.72 10.13 -16.21
C VAL A 148 14.43 11.19 -15.35
N ARG A 149 13.75 11.69 -14.31
CA ARG A 149 14.20 12.85 -13.52
C ARG A 149 14.81 12.48 -12.16
N GLN A 150 14.92 11.21 -11.86
CA GLN A 150 15.29 10.69 -10.55
C GLN A 150 16.03 9.37 -10.68
N SER A 151 16.77 8.98 -9.63
CA SER A 151 17.40 7.66 -9.51
C SER A 151 16.87 6.92 -8.29
N GLY A 152 17.13 5.62 -8.19
CA GLY A 152 16.73 4.78 -7.06
C GLY A 152 16.01 3.51 -7.46
N THR A 153 15.41 2.86 -6.47
CA THR A 153 14.63 1.62 -6.61
C THR A 153 13.16 1.94 -6.55
N TYR A 154 12.43 1.54 -7.58
CA TYR A 154 11.00 1.74 -7.78
C TYR A 154 10.38 0.46 -8.32
N TRP A 155 9.11 0.53 -8.72
CA TRP A 155 8.41 -0.58 -9.33
C TRP A 155 7.32 -0.08 -10.30
N TYR A 156 6.69 -0.98 -11.02
CA TYR A 156 5.58 -0.68 -11.90
C TYR A 156 4.53 -1.78 -11.81
N HIS A 157 3.27 -1.42 -11.96
CA HIS A 157 2.16 -2.36 -11.84
C HIS A 157 0.93 -1.90 -12.63
N SER A 158 -0.04 -2.79 -12.76
CA SER A 158 -1.32 -2.41 -13.35
C SER A 158 -2.16 -1.54 -12.42
N HIS A 159 -2.80 -0.54 -12.96
CA HIS A 159 -3.86 0.23 -12.28
C HIS A 159 -5.24 -0.09 -12.86
N SER A 160 -5.43 -1.32 -13.37
CA SER A 160 -6.65 -1.80 -14.04
C SER A 160 -7.23 -3.00 -13.29
N GLY A 161 -8.36 -2.81 -12.60
CA GLY A 161 -9.04 -3.86 -11.86
C GLY A 161 -8.10 -4.61 -10.89
N PHE A 162 -8.13 -5.95 -10.94
CA PHE A 162 -7.31 -6.79 -10.06
C PHE A 162 -6.05 -7.35 -10.73
N GLN A 163 -5.58 -6.74 -11.83
CA GLN A 163 -4.45 -7.28 -12.58
C GLN A 163 -3.13 -7.28 -11.79
N GLU A 164 -2.95 -6.33 -10.86
CA GLU A 164 -1.84 -6.32 -9.91
C GLU A 164 -1.80 -7.62 -9.08
N GLN A 165 -2.89 -8.00 -8.43
CA GLN A 165 -3.00 -9.25 -7.68
C GLN A 165 -2.80 -10.49 -8.56
N LEU A 166 -3.08 -10.38 -9.85
CA LEU A 166 -2.91 -11.47 -10.82
C LEU A 166 -1.50 -11.55 -11.40
N GLY A 167 -0.57 -10.69 -10.95
CA GLY A 167 0.85 -10.79 -11.32
C GLY A 167 1.39 -9.67 -12.21
N HIS A 168 0.58 -8.65 -12.54
CA HIS A 168 1.03 -7.54 -13.36
C HIS A 168 1.79 -6.51 -12.52
N TYR A 169 3.00 -6.85 -12.10
CA TYR A 169 3.94 -6.01 -11.38
C TYR A 169 5.39 -6.39 -11.71
N GLY A 170 6.30 -5.41 -11.66
CA GLY A 170 7.72 -5.60 -11.90
C GLY A 170 8.58 -4.52 -11.26
N ALA A 171 9.85 -4.80 -11.08
CA ALA A 171 10.81 -3.88 -10.48
C ALA A 171 11.33 -2.85 -11.50
N LEU A 172 11.68 -1.68 -11.01
CA LEU A 172 12.31 -0.60 -11.77
C LEU A 172 13.54 -0.09 -11.01
N VAL A 173 14.71 -0.18 -11.62
CA VAL A 173 15.97 0.33 -11.08
C VAL A 173 16.46 1.47 -11.97
N ILE A 174 16.54 2.67 -11.41
CA ILE A 174 17.04 3.85 -12.12
C ILE A 174 18.43 4.16 -11.59
N HIS A 175 19.41 4.03 -12.47
CA HIS A 175 20.80 4.33 -12.16
C HIS A 175 21.02 5.84 -12.10
N PRO A 176 21.76 6.37 -11.11
CA PRO A 176 22.04 7.80 -11.03
C PRO A 176 22.96 8.25 -12.17
N ARG A 177 22.80 9.50 -12.61
CA ARG A 177 23.66 10.12 -13.64
C ARG A 177 25.11 10.17 -13.19
N GLU A 178 25.32 10.59 -11.94
CA GLU A 178 26.63 10.61 -11.31
C GLU A 178 26.96 9.23 -10.73
N PRO A 179 28.23 8.90 -10.50
CA PRO A 179 28.59 7.65 -9.84
C PRO A 179 27.83 7.46 -8.53
N ASP A 180 27.25 6.29 -8.35
CA ASP A 180 26.52 5.95 -7.11
C ASP A 180 27.49 6.10 -5.91
N PRO A 181 27.18 6.94 -4.93
CA PRO A 181 28.02 7.12 -3.75
C PRO A 181 28.11 5.86 -2.89
N VAL A 182 27.18 4.95 -3.06
CA VAL A 182 27.13 3.66 -2.34
C VAL A 182 27.49 2.54 -3.30
N THR A 183 28.73 2.06 -3.21
CA THR A 183 29.20 0.92 -3.99
C THR A 183 28.81 -0.41 -3.33
N ALA A 184 28.51 -1.39 -4.15
CA ALA A 184 28.27 -2.78 -3.72
C ALA A 184 28.91 -3.74 -4.74
N ASP A 185 29.41 -4.89 -4.24
CA ASP A 185 30.01 -5.93 -5.09
C ASP A 185 28.93 -6.77 -5.78
N ARG A 186 27.76 -6.85 -5.12
CA ARG A 186 26.56 -7.53 -5.62
C ARG A 186 25.35 -6.62 -5.44
N ASP A 187 24.41 -6.68 -6.38
CA ASP A 187 23.19 -5.88 -6.37
C ASP A 187 22.01 -6.75 -6.82
N TYR A 188 21.06 -6.99 -5.91
CA TYR A 188 19.92 -7.87 -6.14
C TYR A 188 18.60 -7.16 -5.87
N VAL A 189 17.66 -7.31 -6.76
CA VAL A 189 16.26 -7.00 -6.51
C VAL A 189 15.66 -8.11 -5.67
N VAL A 190 14.94 -7.74 -4.62
CA VAL A 190 14.16 -8.63 -3.75
C VAL A 190 12.72 -8.14 -3.75
N LEU A 191 11.94 -8.62 -4.71
CA LEU A 191 10.55 -8.24 -4.88
C LEU A 191 9.67 -9.22 -4.11
N LEU A 192 8.94 -8.70 -3.11
CA LEU A 192 7.97 -9.43 -2.30
C LEU A 192 6.58 -9.25 -2.90
N SER A 193 5.79 -10.30 -2.90
CA SER A 193 4.40 -10.25 -3.39
C SER A 193 3.53 -11.33 -2.73
N ASP A 194 2.22 -11.20 -2.91
CA ASP A 194 1.24 -12.18 -2.46
C ASP A 194 0.48 -12.78 -3.66
N TRP A 195 0.24 -14.07 -3.62
CA TRP A 195 -0.47 -14.82 -4.65
C TRP A 195 -1.65 -15.56 -4.06
N THR A 196 -2.77 -15.58 -4.76
CA THR A 196 -3.90 -16.45 -4.43
C THR A 196 -4.39 -17.21 -5.65
N ASP A 197 -4.76 -18.47 -5.43
CA ASP A 197 -5.45 -19.27 -6.43
C ASP A 197 -6.94 -18.94 -6.56
N GLU A 198 -7.46 -18.12 -5.67
CA GLU A 198 -8.83 -17.63 -5.75
C GLU A 198 -8.90 -16.40 -6.67
N ASN A 199 -9.99 -16.26 -7.41
CA ASN A 199 -10.22 -15.07 -8.22
C ASN A 199 -10.37 -13.84 -7.30
N PRO A 200 -9.58 -12.76 -7.48
CA PRO A 200 -9.58 -11.59 -6.60
C PRO A 200 -10.96 -10.90 -6.46
N ALA A 201 -11.78 -10.90 -7.51
CA ALA A 201 -13.15 -10.38 -7.42
C ALA A 201 -14.04 -11.22 -6.48
N ARG A 202 -13.77 -12.54 -6.37
CA ARG A 202 -14.44 -13.40 -5.39
C ARG A 202 -13.92 -13.15 -3.99
N VAL A 203 -12.62 -12.91 -3.83
CA VAL A 203 -12.04 -12.51 -2.55
C VAL A 203 -12.74 -11.26 -2.05
N LEU A 204 -12.81 -10.20 -2.84
CA LEU A 204 -13.52 -8.98 -2.47
C LEU A 204 -15.00 -9.21 -2.19
N ALA A 205 -15.69 -10.04 -2.99
CA ALA A 205 -17.10 -10.35 -2.76
C ALA A 205 -17.36 -11.07 -1.44
N LYS A 206 -16.40 -11.87 -0.96
CA LYS A 206 -16.47 -12.52 0.36
C LYS A 206 -16.21 -11.53 1.49
N LEU A 207 -15.16 -10.69 1.37
CA LEU A 207 -14.86 -9.62 2.34
C LEU A 207 -16.06 -8.67 2.50
N LYS A 208 -16.75 -8.31 1.42
CA LYS A 208 -17.98 -7.49 1.47
C LYS A 208 -19.18 -8.19 2.15
N LYS A 209 -19.16 -9.49 2.29
CA LYS A 209 -20.21 -10.24 3.01
C LYS A 209 -19.84 -10.49 4.45
N GLN A 210 -18.57 -10.70 4.70
CA GLN A 210 -17.98 -11.01 5.98
C GLN A 210 -16.53 -10.55 5.93
N SER A 211 -16.22 -9.41 6.54
CA SER A 211 -14.90 -8.79 6.46
C SER A 211 -13.77 -9.66 7.01
N ASP A 212 -14.05 -10.43 8.05
CA ASP A 212 -13.13 -11.36 8.67
C ASP A 212 -13.16 -12.78 8.08
N TYR A 213 -13.69 -12.96 6.86
CA TYR A 213 -13.83 -14.27 6.20
C TYR A 213 -12.49 -15.01 6.09
N TYR A 214 -11.39 -14.32 5.87
CA TYR A 214 -10.06 -14.89 5.73
C TYR A 214 -9.22 -14.81 7.01
N ASN A 215 -9.79 -14.31 8.11
CA ASN A 215 -9.19 -14.36 9.42
C ASN A 215 -9.49 -15.68 10.11
N PHE A 216 -8.63 -16.68 9.91
CA PHE A 216 -8.73 -17.98 10.57
C PHE A 216 -8.23 -17.99 12.02
N ASN A 217 -7.86 -16.82 12.52
CA ASN A 217 -7.34 -16.61 13.86
C ASN A 217 -8.35 -15.94 14.81
N GLN A 218 -9.62 -16.07 14.55
CA GLN A 218 -10.68 -15.47 15.37
C GLN A 218 -10.61 -15.93 16.83
N PRO A 219 -10.87 -15.04 17.81
CA PRO A 219 -10.88 -15.38 19.23
C PRO A 219 -11.87 -16.49 19.56
N THR A 220 -11.42 -17.54 20.23
CA THR A 220 -12.21 -18.70 20.61
C THR A 220 -12.70 -18.62 22.07
N LEU A 221 -13.56 -19.55 22.48
CA LEU A 221 -13.90 -19.71 23.90
C LEU A 221 -12.67 -20.09 24.75
N GLY A 222 -11.70 -20.83 24.17
CA GLY A 222 -10.45 -21.15 24.86
C GLY A 222 -9.62 -19.89 25.15
N ASP A 223 -9.64 -18.93 24.24
CA ASP A 223 -8.99 -17.63 24.44
C ASP A 223 -9.68 -16.83 25.55
N LEU A 224 -11.04 -16.85 25.62
CA LEU A 224 -11.76 -16.22 26.72
C LEU A 224 -11.36 -16.80 28.11
N PHE A 225 -11.21 -18.12 28.20
CA PHE A 225 -10.78 -18.72 29.46
C PHE A 225 -9.33 -18.39 29.82
N ARG A 226 -8.47 -18.23 28.83
CA ARG A 226 -7.10 -17.79 29.01
C ARG A 226 -7.07 -16.35 29.51
N ASP A 227 -7.77 -15.45 28.82
CA ASP A 227 -7.85 -14.03 29.14
C ASP A 227 -8.46 -13.82 30.54
N ALA A 228 -9.55 -14.53 30.86
CA ALA A 228 -10.18 -14.50 32.16
C ALA A 228 -9.27 -14.99 33.32
N ARG A 229 -8.30 -15.88 33.05
CA ARG A 229 -7.28 -16.29 34.05
C ARG A 229 -6.23 -15.23 34.31
N HIS A 230 -5.92 -14.40 33.32
CA HIS A 230 -4.90 -13.35 33.41
C HIS A 230 -5.47 -12.05 33.96
N GLU A 231 -6.65 -11.64 33.53
CA GLU A 231 -7.22 -10.30 33.76
C GLU A 231 -8.53 -10.35 34.58
N GLY A 232 -9.08 -11.53 34.80
CA GLY A 232 -10.39 -11.72 35.42
C GLY A 232 -11.52 -11.78 34.39
N LEU A 233 -12.58 -12.55 34.70
CA LEU A 233 -13.69 -12.80 33.77
C LEU A 233 -14.42 -11.52 33.35
N SER A 234 -14.61 -10.59 34.28
CA SER A 234 -15.30 -9.32 34.02
C SER A 234 -14.53 -8.46 33.00
N ALA A 235 -13.22 -8.34 33.16
CA ALA A 235 -12.37 -7.58 32.23
C ALA A 235 -12.33 -8.21 30.84
N ALA A 236 -12.13 -9.54 30.76
CA ALA A 236 -12.13 -10.27 29.50
C ALA A 236 -13.46 -10.18 28.72
N LEU A 237 -14.61 -10.19 29.45
CA LEU A 237 -15.92 -9.99 28.83
C LEU A 237 -16.13 -8.54 28.38
N ALA A 238 -15.71 -7.57 29.19
CA ALA A 238 -15.82 -6.14 28.84
C ALA A 238 -14.99 -5.81 27.60
N GLU A 239 -13.76 -6.32 27.49
CA GLU A 239 -12.93 -6.13 26.31
C GLU A 239 -13.59 -6.72 25.06
N ARG A 240 -14.08 -7.94 25.14
CA ARG A 240 -14.79 -8.58 24.01
C ARG A 240 -16.06 -7.84 23.61
N SER A 241 -16.81 -7.29 24.58
CA SER A 241 -17.98 -6.45 24.30
C SER A 241 -17.59 -5.21 23.52
N MET A 242 -16.52 -4.54 23.94
CA MET A 242 -16.00 -3.32 23.30
C MET A 242 -15.58 -3.57 21.85
N TRP A 243 -14.80 -4.63 21.57
CA TRP A 243 -14.47 -5.02 20.20
C TRP A 243 -15.70 -5.36 19.36
N GLY A 244 -16.70 -6.03 19.98
CA GLY A 244 -17.98 -6.35 19.34
C GLY A 244 -18.81 -5.10 19.02
N GLU A 245 -18.85 -4.12 19.89
CA GLU A 245 -19.55 -2.83 19.68
C GLU A 245 -18.93 -2.04 18.52
N MET A 246 -17.59 -2.07 18.39
CA MET A 246 -16.87 -1.50 17.26
C MET A 246 -16.99 -2.33 15.97
N ARG A 247 -17.61 -3.52 16.02
CA ARG A 247 -17.69 -4.47 14.89
C ARG A 247 -16.34 -4.85 14.31
N MET A 248 -15.33 -4.95 15.17
CA MET A 248 -13.94 -5.20 14.82
C MET A 248 -13.44 -6.48 15.47
N ASN A 249 -12.40 -7.07 14.88
CA ASN A 249 -11.73 -8.23 15.41
C ASN A 249 -10.24 -7.94 15.65
N ARG A 250 -9.81 -7.93 16.92
CA ARG A 250 -8.43 -7.58 17.31
C ARG A 250 -7.34 -8.40 16.63
N THR A 251 -7.70 -9.53 16.02
CA THR A 251 -6.75 -10.41 15.32
C THR A 251 -6.75 -10.23 13.80
N ASP A 252 -7.63 -9.37 13.26
CA ASP A 252 -7.70 -9.09 11.83
C ASP A 252 -6.76 -7.94 11.46
N LEU A 253 -5.54 -8.28 11.06
CA LEU A 253 -4.47 -7.34 10.75
C LEU A 253 -4.21 -7.22 9.25
N ALA A 254 -4.78 -8.09 8.42
CA ALA A 254 -4.36 -8.26 7.03
C ALA A 254 -5.50 -8.49 6.04
N ASP A 255 -6.77 -8.47 6.47
CA ASP A 255 -7.96 -8.82 5.66
C ASP A 255 -7.87 -10.22 5.01
N VAL A 256 -6.75 -10.52 4.34
CA VAL A 256 -6.48 -11.81 3.70
C VAL A 256 -5.16 -12.37 4.22
N SER A 257 -5.23 -13.48 4.92
CA SER A 257 -4.09 -14.07 5.61
C SER A 257 -3.31 -15.08 4.77
N GLY A 258 -2.13 -15.47 5.24
CA GLY A 258 -1.27 -16.51 4.64
C GLY A 258 -1.90 -17.91 4.59
N TYR A 259 -3.06 -18.12 5.17
CA TYR A 259 -3.85 -19.34 4.93
C TYR A 259 -4.51 -19.34 3.54
N THR A 260 -4.65 -18.17 2.93
CA THR A 260 -5.22 -17.97 1.58
C THR A 260 -4.14 -17.52 0.60
N TYR A 261 -3.21 -16.67 1.05
CA TYR A 261 -2.09 -16.22 0.25
C TYR A 261 -0.88 -17.16 0.34
N THR A 262 -0.18 -17.29 -0.79
CA THR A 262 1.21 -17.77 -0.88
C THR A 262 2.09 -16.56 -1.08
N TYR A 263 2.99 -16.30 -0.14
CA TYR A 263 3.92 -15.17 -0.24
C TYR A 263 5.13 -15.54 -1.10
N LEU A 264 5.49 -14.64 -2.01
CA LEU A 264 6.52 -14.89 -3.01
C LEU A 264 7.71 -13.95 -2.81
N MET A 265 8.90 -14.46 -3.08
CA MET A 265 10.12 -13.67 -3.25
C MET A 265 10.63 -13.86 -4.67
N ASN A 266 10.66 -12.77 -5.46
CA ASN A 266 11.02 -12.82 -6.88
C ASN A 266 10.19 -13.84 -7.67
N GLY A 267 8.90 -13.97 -7.37
CA GLY A 267 7.98 -14.92 -8.01
C GLY A 267 8.09 -16.36 -7.54
N GLN A 268 8.99 -16.66 -6.60
CA GLN A 268 9.23 -17.99 -6.07
C GLN A 268 8.52 -18.17 -4.72
N ALA A 269 7.81 -19.29 -4.58
CA ALA A 269 7.19 -19.69 -3.31
C ALA A 269 8.28 -20.11 -2.28
N PRO A 270 7.97 -20.14 -0.98
CA PRO A 270 8.96 -20.49 0.05
C PRO A 270 9.65 -21.84 -0.16
N ALA A 271 8.97 -22.81 -0.78
CA ALA A 271 9.55 -24.12 -1.08
C ALA A 271 10.62 -24.06 -2.20
N GLU A 272 10.50 -23.11 -3.12
CA GLU A 272 11.41 -22.94 -4.26
C GLU A 272 12.70 -22.21 -3.87
N ASN A 273 12.61 -21.27 -2.91
CA ASN A 273 13.75 -20.63 -2.25
C ASN A 273 14.69 -19.88 -3.21
N TRP A 274 14.35 -18.64 -3.53
CA TRP A 274 15.24 -17.76 -4.31
C TRP A 274 16.65 -17.70 -3.71
N ILE A 275 17.70 -17.69 -4.56
CA ILE A 275 19.09 -17.68 -4.13
C ILE A 275 19.84 -16.50 -4.73
N GLY A 276 20.47 -15.69 -3.86
CA GLY A 276 21.47 -14.68 -4.21
C GLY A 276 22.86 -15.14 -3.79
N LEU A 277 23.84 -15.05 -4.69
CA LEU A 277 25.21 -15.51 -4.43
C LEU A 277 26.11 -14.36 -3.94
N PHE A 278 26.99 -14.65 -2.99
CA PHE A 278 28.02 -13.74 -2.51
C PHE A 278 29.35 -14.46 -2.27
N ARG A 279 30.43 -13.70 -2.09
CA ARG A 279 31.68 -14.18 -1.52
C ARG A 279 31.86 -13.57 -0.13
N PRO A 280 32.41 -14.30 0.85
CA PRO A 280 32.69 -13.74 2.17
C PRO A 280 33.43 -12.40 2.08
N GLY A 281 32.93 -11.38 2.79
CA GLY A 281 33.44 -10.02 2.78
C GLY A 281 32.92 -9.11 1.65
N GLU A 282 32.19 -9.63 0.65
CA GLU A 282 31.52 -8.79 -0.36
C GLU A 282 30.38 -7.98 0.27
N ARG A 283 30.25 -6.73 -0.17
CA ARG A 283 29.09 -5.88 0.13
C ARG A 283 27.97 -6.22 -0.82
N VAL A 284 26.85 -6.65 -0.30
CA VAL A 284 25.66 -7.03 -1.07
C VAL A 284 24.57 -5.99 -0.85
N ARG A 285 24.11 -5.34 -1.94
CA ARG A 285 22.91 -4.50 -1.94
C ARG A 285 21.70 -5.38 -2.22
N LEU A 286 20.71 -5.27 -1.36
CA LEU A 286 19.39 -5.88 -1.55
C LEU A 286 18.37 -4.76 -1.71
N ARG A 287 17.72 -4.71 -2.88
CA ARG A 287 16.68 -3.74 -3.24
C ARG A 287 15.32 -4.37 -2.95
N PHE A 288 14.81 -4.17 -1.74
CA PHE A 288 13.50 -4.65 -1.34
C PHE A 288 12.40 -3.79 -1.94
N ILE A 289 11.43 -4.45 -2.54
CA ILE A 289 10.21 -3.85 -3.11
C ILE A 289 9.05 -4.68 -2.58
N ASN A 290 8.06 -4.06 -1.94
CA ASN A 290 6.82 -4.73 -1.60
C ASN A 290 5.76 -4.47 -2.68
N ALA A 291 5.66 -5.38 -3.63
CA ALA A 291 4.67 -5.38 -4.71
C ALA A 291 3.48 -6.32 -4.42
N ALA A 292 3.20 -6.59 -3.14
CA ALA A 292 2.00 -7.32 -2.74
C ALA A 292 0.76 -6.44 -2.90
N ALA A 293 -0.38 -7.04 -3.21
CA ALA A 293 -1.64 -6.32 -3.31
C ALA A 293 -2.25 -5.96 -1.95
N MET A 294 -2.00 -6.80 -0.91
CA MET A 294 -2.62 -6.64 0.41
C MET A 294 -1.65 -6.84 1.59
N SER A 295 -0.44 -7.35 1.36
CA SER A 295 0.36 -7.90 2.46
C SER A 295 1.53 -7.01 2.86
N TYR A 296 1.62 -6.72 4.16
CA TYR A 296 2.80 -6.16 4.81
C TYR A 296 3.78 -7.25 5.18
N PHE A 297 5.07 -6.98 5.11
CA PHE A 297 6.11 -7.92 5.53
C PHE A 297 7.04 -7.34 6.57
N ASP A 298 7.42 -8.18 7.55
CA ASP A 298 8.52 -7.91 8.47
C ASP A 298 9.74 -8.72 8.01
N VAL A 299 10.78 -8.00 7.59
CA VAL A 299 11.96 -8.56 6.92
C VAL A 299 13.15 -8.60 7.85
N ARG A 300 13.80 -9.78 7.96
CA ARG A 300 15.04 -9.98 8.69
C ARG A 300 15.96 -10.97 7.99
N ILE A 301 17.25 -10.88 8.28
CA ILE A 301 18.25 -11.85 7.82
C ILE A 301 19.01 -12.32 9.08
N PRO A 302 18.58 -13.41 9.73
CA PRO A 302 19.21 -13.87 10.96
C PRO A 302 20.72 -14.07 10.82
N GLY A 303 21.48 -13.48 11.73
CA GLY A 303 22.95 -13.51 11.70
C GLY A 303 23.61 -12.39 10.90
N LEU A 304 22.85 -11.55 10.20
CA LEU A 304 23.36 -10.36 9.51
C LEU A 304 22.62 -9.10 9.98
N ARG A 305 23.38 -8.02 10.15
CA ARG A 305 22.81 -6.68 10.28
C ARG A 305 22.60 -6.07 8.90
N MET A 306 21.51 -5.35 8.75
CA MET A 306 21.13 -4.67 7.53
C MET A 306 21.33 -3.18 7.72
N THR A 307 22.05 -2.53 6.81
CA THR A 307 22.18 -1.07 6.78
C THR A 307 21.25 -0.50 5.74
N VAL A 308 20.15 0.14 6.17
CA VAL A 308 19.20 0.83 5.28
C VAL A 308 19.86 2.08 4.73
N ILE A 309 19.87 2.24 3.40
CA ILE A 309 20.54 3.34 2.69
C ILE A 309 19.59 4.16 1.80
N THR A 310 18.45 3.61 1.42
CA THR A 310 17.38 4.33 0.72
C THR A 310 16.01 3.96 1.28
N ALA A 311 15.06 4.87 1.15
CA ALA A 311 13.64 4.64 1.38
C ALA A 311 12.87 5.25 0.20
N ASP A 312 11.98 4.47 -0.43
CA ASP A 312 11.20 4.88 -1.60
C ASP A 312 12.07 5.52 -2.71
N GLY A 313 13.19 4.86 -3.01
CA GLY A 313 14.15 5.29 -4.02
C GLY A 313 15.02 6.48 -3.62
N GLN A 314 14.77 7.12 -2.47
CA GLN A 314 15.48 8.32 -2.03
C GLN A 314 16.57 8.01 -1.00
N PRO A 315 17.77 8.62 -1.09
CA PRO A 315 18.87 8.31 -0.20
C PRO A 315 18.58 8.81 1.22
N VAL A 316 18.83 7.94 2.21
CA VAL A 316 18.74 8.27 3.63
C VAL A 316 20.09 8.12 4.32
N LYS A 317 20.25 8.80 5.45
CA LYS A 317 21.40 8.54 6.33
C LYS A 317 21.40 7.08 6.73
N PRO A 318 22.52 6.36 6.60
CA PRO A 318 22.57 4.93 6.87
C PRO A 318 22.09 4.58 8.28
N VAL A 319 21.17 3.61 8.37
CA VAL A 319 20.62 3.12 9.64
C VAL A 319 20.82 1.62 9.72
N GLU A 320 21.52 1.17 10.77
CA GLU A 320 21.74 -0.26 11.02
C GLU A 320 20.59 -0.86 11.82
N VAL A 321 20.00 -1.94 11.31
CA VAL A 321 18.85 -2.62 11.89
C VAL A 321 18.99 -4.15 11.78
N GLU A 322 18.21 -4.86 12.57
CA GLU A 322 18.07 -6.32 12.50
C GLU A 322 16.77 -6.74 11.80
N GLU A 323 15.78 -5.84 11.76
CA GLU A 323 14.48 -6.07 11.15
C GLU A 323 13.87 -4.75 10.68
N PHE A 324 13.05 -4.82 9.64
CA PHE A 324 12.21 -3.70 9.22
C PHE A 324 10.86 -4.21 8.72
N ARG A 325 9.80 -3.43 8.96
CA ARG A 325 8.51 -3.60 8.29
C ARG A 325 8.54 -2.86 6.96
N ILE A 326 8.05 -3.50 5.90
CA ILE A 326 7.85 -2.87 4.59
C ILE A 326 6.36 -2.92 4.25
N ALA A 327 5.76 -1.74 4.11
CA ALA A 327 4.37 -1.60 3.69
C ALA A 327 4.21 -1.91 2.19
N VAL A 328 2.97 -2.20 1.79
CA VAL A 328 2.66 -2.31 0.36
C VAL A 328 3.10 -1.04 -0.36
N ALA A 329 3.75 -1.20 -1.49
CA ALA A 329 4.31 -0.17 -2.36
C ALA A 329 5.57 0.54 -1.84
N GLU A 330 6.04 0.30 -0.63
CA GLU A 330 7.33 0.85 -0.19
C GLU A 330 8.52 0.13 -0.81
N THR A 331 9.66 0.85 -0.88
CA THR A 331 10.95 0.27 -1.25
C THR A 331 12.04 0.65 -0.25
N PHE A 332 12.94 -0.31 0.03
CA PHE A 332 14.16 -0.07 0.83
C PHE A 332 15.36 -0.73 0.19
N ASP A 333 16.44 0.03 -0.03
CA ASP A 333 17.73 -0.59 -0.33
C ASP A 333 18.51 -0.78 0.96
N VAL A 334 19.00 -1.99 1.16
CA VAL A 334 19.84 -2.32 2.32
C VAL A 334 21.16 -2.92 1.89
N LEU A 335 22.20 -2.67 2.67
CA LEU A 335 23.51 -3.30 2.53
C LEU A 335 23.69 -4.34 3.61
N VAL A 336 24.25 -5.49 3.23
CA VAL A 336 24.75 -6.51 4.13
C VAL A 336 26.17 -6.92 3.74
N THR A 337 26.99 -7.33 4.70
CA THR A 337 28.36 -7.82 4.44
C THR A 337 28.50 -9.18 5.12
N PRO A 338 28.16 -10.28 4.45
CA PRO A 338 28.35 -11.62 5.00
C PRO A 338 29.84 -11.98 5.06
N GLU A 339 30.38 -12.12 6.27
CA GLU A 339 31.81 -12.39 6.50
C GLU A 339 32.17 -13.89 6.43
N ARG A 340 31.18 -14.79 6.62
CA ARG A 340 31.41 -16.22 6.77
C ARG A 340 31.02 -16.98 5.51
N ASP A 341 31.65 -18.14 5.30
CA ASP A 341 31.31 -19.11 4.25
C ASP A 341 30.09 -19.95 4.65
N GLU A 342 28.98 -19.29 4.99
CA GLU A 342 27.71 -19.91 5.39
C GLU A 342 26.52 -19.25 4.69
N ALA A 343 25.40 -19.93 4.61
CA ALA A 343 24.19 -19.41 3.98
C ALA A 343 23.31 -18.69 5.03
N TYR A 344 22.62 -17.63 4.60
CA TYR A 344 21.72 -16.81 5.41
C TYR A 344 20.33 -16.79 4.79
N THR A 345 19.30 -17.01 5.60
CA THR A 345 17.91 -16.87 5.13
C THR A 345 17.50 -15.41 5.10
N ILE A 346 17.06 -14.92 3.95
CA ILE A 346 16.24 -13.71 3.86
C ILE A 346 14.82 -14.14 4.20
N PHE A 347 14.28 -13.65 5.31
CA PHE A 347 12.99 -14.06 5.84
C PHE A 347 12.04 -12.87 5.93
N ALA A 348 10.93 -12.93 5.20
CA ALA A 348 9.90 -11.90 5.15
C ALA A 348 8.58 -12.52 5.63
N GLN A 349 8.27 -12.38 6.92
CA GLN A 349 7.01 -12.87 7.47
C GLN A 349 5.90 -11.85 7.30
N SER A 350 4.66 -12.31 7.08
CA SER A 350 3.50 -11.43 7.04
C SER A 350 3.24 -10.77 8.41
N MET A 351 2.67 -9.56 8.39
CA MET A 351 2.39 -8.79 9.59
C MET A 351 1.50 -9.56 10.58
N ASP A 352 0.56 -10.36 10.09
CA ASP A 352 -0.37 -11.18 10.87
C ASP A 352 0.22 -12.53 11.35
N ARG A 353 1.49 -12.83 11.00
CA ARG A 353 2.19 -14.06 11.40
C ARG A 353 1.55 -15.36 10.88
N THR A 354 0.90 -15.33 9.72
CA THR A 354 0.25 -16.52 9.13
C THR A 354 1.05 -17.18 8.01
N GLY A 355 2.12 -16.52 7.53
CA GLY A 355 2.99 -17.05 6.49
C GLY A 355 4.24 -16.20 6.26
N PHE A 356 5.04 -16.59 5.28
CA PHE A 356 6.28 -15.89 4.95
C PHE A 356 6.69 -16.12 3.49
N ALA A 357 7.44 -15.16 2.93
CA ALA A 357 8.29 -15.36 1.78
C ALA A 357 9.74 -15.59 2.25
N ARG A 358 10.55 -16.31 1.48
CA ARG A 358 11.96 -16.50 1.80
C ARG A 358 12.86 -16.57 0.58
N GLY A 359 14.12 -16.24 0.82
CA GLY A 359 15.24 -16.50 -0.07
C GLY A 359 16.48 -16.87 0.75
N THR A 360 17.56 -17.16 0.07
CA THR A 360 18.85 -17.49 0.69
C THR A 360 19.96 -16.65 0.06
N LEU A 361 20.77 -15.98 0.88
CA LEU A 361 22.09 -15.54 0.48
C LEU A 361 23.08 -16.66 0.75
N ALA A 362 23.84 -17.08 -0.27
CA ALA A 362 24.71 -18.22 -0.18
C ALA A 362 26.07 -17.98 -0.86
N PRO A 363 27.18 -18.49 -0.32
CA PRO A 363 28.48 -18.48 -1.01
C PRO A 363 28.50 -19.31 -2.28
N ARG A 364 27.66 -20.35 -2.37
CA ARG A 364 27.58 -21.31 -3.48
C ARG A 364 26.16 -21.79 -3.72
N GLU A 365 25.83 -22.12 -4.95
CA GLU A 365 24.57 -22.78 -5.29
C GLU A 365 24.34 -24.07 -4.47
N GLY A 366 23.09 -24.38 -4.21
CA GLY A 366 22.66 -25.57 -3.47
C GLY A 366 22.82 -25.48 -1.94
N MET A 367 23.42 -24.41 -1.42
CA MET A 367 23.44 -24.19 0.04
C MET A 367 22.05 -23.70 0.52
N THR A 368 21.68 -24.14 1.71
CA THR A 368 20.47 -23.73 2.39
C THR A 368 20.78 -23.22 3.78
N ALA A 369 19.96 -22.31 4.28
CA ALA A 369 20.05 -21.80 5.65
C ALA A 369 18.83 -22.25 6.47
N VAL A 370 18.96 -22.21 7.80
CA VAL A 370 17.84 -22.48 8.71
C VAL A 370 16.76 -21.44 8.50
N VAL A 371 15.55 -21.88 8.24
CA VAL A 371 14.37 -21.00 8.12
C VAL A 371 13.87 -20.68 9.54
N PRO A 372 13.79 -19.41 9.94
CA PRO A 372 13.24 -19.05 11.25
C PRO A 372 11.77 -19.49 11.37
N GLY A 373 11.34 -19.79 12.60
CA GLY A 373 9.92 -19.87 12.89
C GLY A 373 9.25 -18.48 12.75
N LEU A 374 7.95 -18.49 12.50
CA LEU A 374 7.14 -17.28 12.62
C LEU A 374 7.19 -16.76 14.06
N ASP A 375 7.21 -15.47 14.22
CA ASP A 375 7.08 -14.83 15.53
C ASP A 375 5.70 -15.14 16.15
N LYS A 376 5.53 -14.81 17.43
CA LYS A 376 4.23 -14.96 18.09
C LYS A 376 3.16 -14.17 17.36
N ARG A 377 1.98 -14.77 17.30
CA ARG A 377 0.79 -14.13 16.80
C ARG A 377 0.53 -12.79 17.50
N VAL A 378 0.02 -11.86 16.76
CA VAL A 378 -0.19 -10.49 17.18
C VAL A 378 -1.69 -10.22 17.33
N GLU A 379 -2.02 -9.41 18.30
CA GLU A 379 -3.37 -8.88 18.52
C GLU A 379 -3.29 -7.38 18.74
N LEU A 380 -4.25 -6.63 18.21
CA LEU A 380 -4.37 -5.21 18.47
C LEU A 380 -4.89 -4.97 19.88
N THR A 381 -4.47 -3.86 20.47
CA THR A 381 -4.96 -3.36 21.75
C THR A 381 -5.72 -2.04 21.56
N MET A 382 -6.48 -1.61 22.56
CA MET A 382 -7.14 -0.29 22.52
C MET A 382 -6.13 0.85 22.41
N ALA A 383 -4.95 0.71 23.02
CA ALA A 383 -3.86 1.68 22.86
C ALA A 383 -3.35 1.77 21.41
N ASP A 384 -3.37 0.65 20.67
CA ASP A 384 -3.04 0.67 19.23
C ASP A 384 -4.07 1.47 18.43
N MET A 385 -5.31 1.51 18.88
CA MET A 385 -6.43 2.21 18.25
C MET A 385 -6.48 3.70 18.60
N GLY A 386 -5.54 4.22 19.39
CA GLY A 386 -5.56 5.61 19.86
C GLY A 386 -6.57 5.87 20.98
N HIS A 387 -7.00 4.81 21.68
CA HIS A 387 -7.84 4.92 22.87
C HIS A 387 -6.98 4.75 24.12
N ASP A 388 -6.77 5.83 24.87
CA ASP A 388 -6.08 5.77 26.16
C ASP A 388 -7.06 5.34 27.26
N MET A 389 -7.00 4.07 27.63
CA MET A 389 -7.84 3.51 28.69
C MET A 389 -7.40 3.97 30.10
N SER A 390 -6.22 4.56 30.25
CA SER A 390 -5.72 5.03 31.55
C SER A 390 -6.44 6.30 32.04
N ALA A 391 -7.09 7.02 31.14
CA ALA A 391 -7.87 8.24 31.44
C ALA A 391 -9.36 7.95 31.74
N MET A 392 -9.85 6.71 31.60
CA MET A 392 -11.23 6.40 31.97
C MET A 392 -11.34 6.22 33.50
N PRO A 393 -12.23 6.98 34.19
CA PRO A 393 -12.57 6.65 35.57
C PRO A 393 -13.11 5.22 35.62
N HIS A 394 -12.66 4.42 36.57
CA HIS A 394 -13.23 3.10 36.83
C HIS A 394 -14.75 3.26 37.05
N ALA A 395 -15.52 3.07 35.98
CA ALA A 395 -16.97 3.18 36.05
C ALA A 395 -17.49 2.01 36.88
N ASP A 396 -18.29 2.37 37.89
CA ASP A 396 -19.05 1.43 38.70
C ASP A 396 -19.95 0.56 37.76
N PRO A 397 -19.92 -0.78 37.84
CA PRO A 397 -20.62 -1.65 36.86
C PRO A 397 -22.14 -1.50 36.83
N HIS A 398 -22.74 -0.61 37.63
CA HIS A 398 -24.18 -0.44 37.78
C HIS A 398 -24.76 0.91 37.33
N ALA A 399 -23.96 1.79 36.74
CA ALA A 399 -24.49 3.04 36.19
C ALA A 399 -24.82 2.86 34.71
N GLY A 400 -26.10 2.78 34.37
CA GLY A 400 -26.58 2.84 32.99
C GLY A 400 -26.17 4.19 32.39
N HIS A 401 -25.34 4.15 31.35
CA HIS A 401 -24.88 5.37 30.68
C HIS A 401 -25.70 5.65 29.44
N ASP A 402 -26.48 6.71 29.48
CA ASP A 402 -26.96 7.43 28.31
C ASP A 402 -25.78 8.28 27.79
N MET A 403 -25.27 8.02 26.59
CA MET A 403 -24.13 8.69 25.96
C MET A 403 -24.43 10.14 25.53
N ALA A 404 -25.61 10.67 25.89
CA ALA A 404 -26.04 12.01 25.48
C ALA A 404 -25.64 13.13 26.43
N ASP A 405 -25.13 12.85 27.64
CA ASP A 405 -24.85 13.84 28.68
C ASP A 405 -23.42 13.77 29.24
N MET A 406 -22.40 13.96 28.42
CA MET A 406 -21.03 14.21 28.89
C MET A 406 -20.74 15.72 28.83
N PRO A 407 -20.56 16.40 29.96
CA PRO A 407 -20.12 17.82 29.98
C PRO A 407 -18.68 17.88 29.44
N GLY A 408 -18.38 18.89 28.58
CA GLY A 408 -17.09 19.09 27.96
C GLY A 408 -15.92 19.00 28.95
N MET A 409 -15.09 17.99 28.78
CA MET A 409 -13.79 17.90 29.43
C MET A 409 -12.86 18.95 28.81
N ASP A 410 -12.43 19.89 29.65
CA ASP A 410 -11.39 20.86 29.32
C ASP A 410 -10.03 20.14 29.23
N MET A 411 -9.56 19.85 27.99
CA MET A 411 -8.32 19.16 27.68
C MET A 411 -7.11 20.09 27.56
N SER A 412 -7.06 21.18 28.28
CA SER A 412 -5.99 22.20 28.21
C SER A 412 -4.68 21.82 28.93
N GLY A 413 -4.36 20.53 29.09
CA GLY A 413 -3.24 20.10 29.93
C GLY A 413 -2.18 19.18 29.34
N ALA A 414 -2.28 18.74 28.08
CA ALA A 414 -1.26 17.88 27.47
C ALA A 414 -0.53 18.61 26.34
N ALA A 415 0.74 18.91 26.54
CA ALA A 415 1.60 19.45 25.51
C ALA A 415 1.74 18.43 24.37
N GLY A 416 1.21 18.74 23.17
CA GLY A 416 1.45 17.98 21.93
C GLY A 416 0.24 17.44 21.17
N THR A 417 -0.99 17.49 21.68
CA THR A 417 -2.20 17.07 20.95
C THR A 417 -2.88 18.28 20.31
N ALA A 418 -2.65 18.51 19.02
CA ALA A 418 -3.55 19.39 18.27
C ALA A 418 -4.94 18.75 18.27
N ALA A 419 -5.97 19.51 18.67
CA ALA A 419 -7.35 19.02 18.66
C ALA A 419 -7.71 18.60 17.22
N VAL A 420 -8.09 17.34 17.07
CA VAL A 420 -8.60 16.79 15.80
C VAL A 420 -10.07 17.18 15.68
N THR A 421 -10.46 17.66 14.49
CA THR A 421 -11.84 18.06 14.23
C THR A 421 -12.48 17.06 13.29
N HIS A 422 -13.49 16.35 13.77
CA HIS A 422 -14.25 15.40 12.97
C HIS A 422 -15.41 16.08 12.22
N ALA A 423 -15.47 15.84 10.92
CA ALA A 423 -16.59 16.29 10.09
C ALA A 423 -17.85 15.41 10.34
N PRO A 424 -19.07 15.93 10.12
CA PRO A 424 -20.29 15.11 10.25
C PRO A 424 -20.31 13.85 9.38
N THR A 425 -19.58 13.83 8.27
CA THR A 425 -19.45 12.66 7.40
C THR A 425 -18.66 11.51 8.05
N GLU A 426 -17.79 11.81 9.01
CA GLU A 426 -16.96 10.84 9.72
C GLU A 426 -17.71 10.13 10.85
N THR A 427 -18.90 10.60 11.21
CA THR A 427 -19.83 9.93 12.14
C THR A 427 -20.97 9.20 11.41
N GLY A 428 -20.85 9.06 10.09
CA GLY A 428 -21.88 8.47 9.23
C GLY A 428 -21.86 6.94 9.22
N PRO A 429 -22.83 6.30 8.53
CA PRO A 429 -23.02 4.85 8.52
C PRO A 429 -21.90 4.07 7.79
N GLY A 430 -20.90 4.74 7.27
CA GLY A 430 -19.70 4.17 6.63
C GLY A 430 -18.44 4.19 7.51
N VAL A 431 -18.57 4.55 8.80
CA VAL A 431 -17.45 4.69 9.74
C VAL A 431 -17.79 3.96 11.02
N ASP A 432 -16.90 3.07 11.47
CA ASP A 432 -17.11 2.27 12.69
C ASP A 432 -16.48 2.90 13.93
N MET A 433 -15.41 3.67 13.78
CA MET A 433 -14.73 4.31 14.91
C MET A 433 -14.07 5.62 14.50
N LEU A 434 -13.71 6.40 15.52
CA LEU A 434 -12.85 7.59 15.44
C LEU A 434 -11.72 7.42 16.46
N ALA A 435 -10.51 7.77 16.09
CA ALA A 435 -9.39 7.79 17.01
C ALA A 435 -9.54 8.99 17.98
N MET A 436 -9.80 8.70 19.25
CA MET A 436 -10.07 9.74 20.25
C MET A 436 -8.83 10.59 20.57
N ASN A 437 -7.65 9.97 20.55
CA ASN A 437 -6.37 10.62 20.85
C ASN A 437 -5.31 10.21 19.83
N PRO A 438 -5.44 10.61 18.55
CA PRO A 438 -4.45 10.29 17.54
C PRO A 438 -3.14 11.01 17.84
N THR A 439 -2.04 10.26 17.83
CA THR A 439 -0.71 10.79 18.16
C THR A 439 0.28 10.50 17.04
N ASN A 440 1.38 11.25 17.01
CA ASN A 440 2.50 10.89 16.15
C ASN A 440 3.13 9.58 16.67
N ARG A 441 3.32 8.63 15.77
CA ARG A 441 3.85 7.30 16.11
C ARG A 441 5.02 6.91 15.19
N LEU A 442 5.76 7.88 14.68
CA LEU A 442 6.91 7.64 13.80
C LEU A 442 8.01 6.81 14.47
N ALA A 443 8.15 6.89 15.80
CA ALA A 443 9.10 6.10 16.57
C ALA A 443 8.59 4.68 16.93
N ASP A 444 7.32 4.38 16.67
CA ASP A 444 6.72 3.06 16.93
C ASP A 444 6.94 2.13 15.72
N PRO A 445 7.63 0.98 15.89
CA PRO A 445 7.82 0.03 14.79
C PRO A 445 6.52 -0.68 14.37
N GLY A 446 5.46 -0.53 15.17
CA GLY A 446 4.16 -1.14 14.95
C GLY A 446 3.93 -2.45 15.70
N VAL A 447 2.68 -2.90 15.65
CA VAL A 447 2.23 -4.10 16.34
C VAL A 447 3.04 -5.34 15.95
N GLY A 448 3.46 -6.14 16.95
CA GLY A 448 4.28 -7.35 16.76
C GLY A 448 5.77 -7.10 16.58
N LEU A 449 6.22 -5.86 16.54
CA LEU A 449 7.64 -5.50 16.44
C LEU A 449 8.16 -4.79 17.70
N ARG A 450 7.26 -4.30 18.56
CA ARG A 450 7.64 -3.77 19.88
C ARG A 450 8.17 -4.88 20.75
N ASP A 451 9.23 -4.63 21.48
CA ASP A 451 9.81 -5.53 22.48
C ASP A 451 10.12 -6.96 21.99
N ASN A 452 10.36 -7.12 20.68
CA ASN A 452 10.69 -8.41 20.07
C ASN A 452 12.18 -8.81 20.23
N GLY A 453 12.97 -7.99 20.94
CA GLY A 453 14.39 -8.21 21.19
C GLY A 453 15.31 -7.88 20.01
N ARG A 454 14.80 -7.30 18.93
CA ARG A 454 15.55 -6.90 17.73
C ARG A 454 15.55 -5.38 17.56
N ARG A 455 16.61 -4.84 16.96
CA ARG A 455 16.63 -3.44 16.52
C ARG A 455 15.79 -3.32 15.25
N VAL A 456 14.58 -2.80 15.37
CA VAL A 456 13.63 -2.60 14.26
C VAL A 456 13.75 -1.19 13.72
N LEU A 457 13.69 -1.03 12.39
CA LEU A 457 13.59 0.26 11.72
C LEU A 457 12.25 0.93 12.06
N THR A 458 12.29 2.22 12.36
CA THR A 458 11.12 3.06 12.51
C THR A 458 11.16 4.23 11.52
N TYR A 459 10.04 4.88 11.25
CA TYR A 459 10.06 6.10 10.43
C TYR A 459 10.88 7.21 11.10
N ALA A 460 10.90 7.26 12.44
CA ALA A 460 11.72 8.21 13.17
C ALA A 460 13.24 8.04 12.93
N ASP A 461 13.70 6.88 12.49
CA ASP A 461 15.10 6.64 12.15
C ASP A 461 15.48 7.20 10.77
N LEU A 462 14.50 7.31 9.86
CA LEU A 462 14.73 7.73 8.49
C LEU A 462 15.01 9.24 8.42
N ARG A 463 16.13 9.61 7.83
CA ARG A 463 16.52 10.99 7.57
C ARG A 463 17.11 11.10 6.17
N SER A 464 16.55 11.94 5.32
CA SER A 464 17.13 12.21 4.00
C SER A 464 18.58 12.70 4.11
N THR A 465 19.42 12.37 3.13
CA THR A 465 20.81 12.86 3.04
C THR A 465 20.87 14.29 2.53
N PHE A 466 19.78 14.84 2.04
CA PHE A 466 19.62 16.19 1.50
C PHE A 466 18.66 17.02 2.39
N PRO A 467 18.80 18.35 2.36
CA PRO A 467 17.88 19.24 3.08
C PRO A 467 16.48 19.22 2.43
N ASP A 468 15.53 19.89 3.08
CA ASP A 468 14.19 20.12 2.52
C ASP A 468 14.30 20.69 1.09
N PRO A 469 13.80 19.98 0.07
CA PRO A 469 14.03 20.37 -1.33
C PRO A 469 13.32 21.66 -1.75
N ASP A 470 12.22 22.00 -1.10
CA ASP A 470 11.47 23.23 -1.37
C ASP A 470 11.85 24.36 -0.40
N GLY A 471 12.04 24.05 0.88
CA GLY A 471 12.44 25.00 1.93
C GLY A 471 11.36 26.01 2.34
N ARG A 472 10.21 26.08 1.65
CA ARG A 472 9.09 26.98 2.00
C ARG A 472 8.20 26.35 3.06
N GLU A 473 7.59 27.17 3.89
CA GLU A 473 6.53 26.70 4.76
C GLU A 473 5.22 26.45 3.96
N PRO A 474 4.43 25.45 4.33
CA PRO A 474 3.14 25.20 3.70
C PRO A 474 2.18 26.38 3.84
N THR A 475 1.50 26.73 2.76
CA THR A 475 0.49 27.80 2.73
C THR A 475 -0.87 27.37 3.22
N GLU A 476 -1.13 26.05 3.18
CA GLU A 476 -2.41 25.43 3.55
C GLU A 476 -2.14 24.09 4.21
N THR A 477 -3.06 23.69 5.10
CA THR A 477 -3.08 22.36 5.70
C THR A 477 -4.39 21.65 5.32
N ILE A 478 -4.29 20.46 4.77
CA ILE A 478 -5.40 19.58 4.41
C ILE A 478 -5.35 18.37 5.33
N GLU A 479 -6.33 18.25 6.23
CA GLU A 479 -6.48 17.10 7.11
C GLU A 479 -7.43 16.07 6.48
N LEU A 480 -7.00 14.82 6.45
CA LEU A 480 -7.74 13.71 5.88
C LEU A 480 -7.78 12.56 6.90
N HIS A 481 -8.99 12.13 7.19
CA HIS A 481 -9.27 11.01 8.06
C HIS A 481 -9.37 9.71 7.25
N LEU A 482 -8.58 8.72 7.60
CA LEU A 482 -8.63 7.37 7.01
C LEU A 482 -9.70 6.59 7.75
N THR A 483 -10.86 6.45 7.13
CA THR A 483 -12.07 5.92 7.76
C THR A 483 -12.50 4.61 7.12
N GLY A 484 -13.16 3.76 7.90
CA GLY A 484 -13.65 2.48 7.42
C GLY A 484 -14.83 1.94 8.21
N HIS A 485 -15.54 1.01 7.59
CA HIS A 485 -16.57 0.20 8.21
C HIS A 485 -16.24 -1.26 7.95
N MET A 486 -15.68 -1.94 8.95
CA MET A 486 -15.18 -3.30 8.81
C MET A 486 -16.28 -4.27 8.38
N GLU A 487 -17.41 -4.32 9.07
CA GLU A 487 -18.49 -5.27 8.78
C GLU A 487 -19.04 -5.15 7.35
N ARG A 488 -19.07 -3.94 6.78
CA ARG A 488 -19.52 -3.69 5.40
C ARG A 488 -18.37 -3.70 4.39
N TYR A 489 -17.15 -3.79 4.86
CA TYR A 489 -15.92 -3.70 4.09
C TYR A 489 -15.93 -2.49 3.14
N MET A 490 -16.07 -1.31 3.74
CA MET A 490 -16.10 -0.02 3.06
C MET A 490 -14.97 0.85 3.60
N TRP A 491 -14.24 1.48 2.71
CA TRP A 491 -13.10 2.33 3.06
C TRP A 491 -13.25 3.70 2.40
N SER A 492 -12.77 4.73 3.07
CA SER A 492 -12.93 6.10 2.57
C SER A 492 -11.94 7.08 3.20
N PHE A 493 -11.85 8.26 2.63
CA PHE A 493 -11.31 9.43 3.30
C PHE A 493 -12.46 10.29 3.81
N ASN A 494 -12.38 10.79 5.06
CA ASN A 494 -13.37 11.65 5.70
C ASN A 494 -14.82 11.10 5.66
N GLY A 495 -14.98 9.78 5.75
CA GLY A 495 -16.29 9.12 5.65
C GLY A 495 -16.97 9.20 4.28
N VAL A 496 -16.29 9.72 3.27
CA VAL A 496 -16.83 9.90 1.90
C VAL A 496 -16.10 8.99 0.94
N LYS A 497 -16.81 8.07 0.29
CA LYS A 497 -16.23 7.18 -0.72
C LYS A 497 -15.84 7.92 -2.01
N ALA A 498 -14.92 7.36 -2.77
CA ALA A 498 -14.37 7.96 -3.98
C ALA A 498 -15.42 8.45 -5.00
N SER A 499 -16.53 7.69 -5.19
CA SER A 499 -17.59 8.05 -6.14
C SER A 499 -18.33 9.35 -5.82
N ASP A 500 -18.32 9.76 -4.56
CA ASP A 500 -19.12 10.87 -4.03
C ASP A 500 -18.24 12.06 -3.61
N ALA A 501 -16.91 11.88 -3.70
CA ALA A 501 -15.94 12.88 -3.25
C ALA A 501 -15.60 13.89 -4.35
N ALA A 502 -15.46 15.15 -3.96
CA ALA A 502 -14.87 16.17 -4.80
C ALA A 502 -13.33 15.98 -4.87
N PRO A 503 -12.68 16.36 -5.98
CA PRO A 503 -11.24 16.41 -6.07
C PRO A 503 -10.61 17.35 -5.02
N ILE A 504 -9.48 16.98 -4.47
CA ILE A 504 -8.61 17.87 -3.70
C ILE A 504 -7.92 18.79 -4.70
N ARG A 505 -8.10 20.11 -4.57
CA ARG A 505 -7.58 21.09 -5.52
C ARG A 505 -6.33 21.74 -4.95
N LEU A 506 -5.24 21.68 -5.68
CA LEU A 506 -3.98 22.35 -5.36
C LEU A 506 -3.66 23.32 -6.49
N ARG A 507 -3.21 24.52 -6.15
CA ARG A 507 -2.72 25.48 -7.14
C ARG A 507 -1.27 25.14 -7.48
N PHE A 508 -0.94 25.16 -8.77
CA PHE A 508 0.45 24.95 -9.22
C PHE A 508 1.41 25.94 -8.56
N GLY A 509 2.50 25.41 -8.01
CA GLY A 509 3.49 26.17 -7.28
C GLY A 509 3.23 26.33 -5.78
N ASP A 510 2.04 25.94 -5.27
CA ASP A 510 1.78 25.96 -3.83
C ASP A 510 2.55 24.83 -3.14
N ARG A 511 2.84 25.05 -1.87
CA ARG A 511 3.30 24.02 -0.94
C ARG A 511 2.26 23.81 0.13
N VAL A 512 1.77 22.57 0.22
CA VAL A 512 0.62 22.21 1.07
C VAL A 512 1.07 21.14 2.07
N ARG A 513 0.56 21.23 3.31
CA ARG A 513 0.70 20.17 4.31
C ARG A 513 -0.51 19.26 4.26
N PHE A 514 -0.28 17.97 4.07
CA PHE A 514 -1.27 16.94 4.35
C PHE A 514 -1.08 16.40 5.76
N VAL A 515 -2.18 16.24 6.46
CA VAL A 515 -2.25 15.58 7.76
C VAL A 515 -3.15 14.37 7.60
N LEU A 516 -2.66 13.19 7.90
CA LEU A 516 -3.44 11.96 7.91
C LEU A 516 -3.73 11.55 9.35
N VAL A 517 -4.99 11.26 9.64
CA VAL A 517 -5.45 10.67 10.89
C VAL A 517 -6.07 9.32 10.58
N ASN A 518 -5.56 8.26 11.18
CA ASN A 518 -6.12 6.93 10.94
C ASN A 518 -7.18 6.58 12.00
N ASP A 519 -8.44 6.70 11.60
CA ASP A 519 -9.63 6.37 12.37
C ASP A 519 -10.11 4.94 12.11
N SER A 520 -9.20 4.02 11.77
CA SER A 520 -9.53 2.64 11.52
C SER A 520 -8.57 1.68 12.23
N MET A 521 -8.95 0.42 12.34
CA MET A 521 -8.08 -0.61 12.92
C MET A 521 -6.99 -1.11 11.98
N MET A 522 -7.04 -0.76 10.71
CA MET A 522 -6.09 -1.24 9.71
C MET A 522 -4.96 -0.22 9.50
N THR A 523 -3.77 -0.72 9.19
CA THR A 523 -2.65 0.13 8.74
C THR A 523 -2.83 0.42 7.25
N HIS A 524 -2.75 1.70 6.85
CA HIS A 524 -2.96 2.11 5.46
C HIS A 524 -1.69 2.69 4.85
N PRO A 525 -1.15 2.10 3.76
CA PRO A 525 -0.09 2.71 2.97
C PRO A 525 -0.73 3.69 1.98
N ILE A 526 -0.53 4.97 2.21
CA ILE A 526 -1.12 6.05 1.42
C ILE A 526 -0.13 6.55 0.39
N HIS A 527 -0.53 6.54 -0.88
CA HIS A 527 0.26 6.94 -2.03
C HIS A 527 -0.37 8.08 -2.80
N LEU A 528 0.43 9.10 -3.11
CA LEU A 528 0.09 10.22 -3.98
C LEU A 528 0.90 10.11 -5.28
N HIS A 529 0.22 10.03 -6.41
CA HIS A 529 0.85 9.97 -7.73
C HIS A 529 1.47 11.31 -8.14
N GLY A 530 2.55 11.25 -8.89
CA GLY A 530 3.17 12.37 -9.59
C GLY A 530 3.83 13.44 -8.73
N LEU A 531 3.67 13.35 -7.40
CA LEU A 531 4.19 14.31 -6.43
C LEU A 531 4.89 13.59 -5.28
N TRP A 532 5.90 14.23 -4.68
CA TRP A 532 6.57 13.69 -3.51
C TRP A 532 5.85 14.03 -2.21
N SER A 533 5.90 13.10 -1.25
CA SER A 533 5.49 13.28 0.14
C SER A 533 6.73 13.51 1.00
N ASP A 534 6.96 14.74 1.41
CA ASP A 534 8.06 15.13 2.28
C ASP A 534 7.61 14.99 3.73
N LEU A 535 7.86 13.81 4.35
CA LEU A 535 7.43 13.47 5.72
C LEU A 535 8.03 14.46 6.71
N GLU A 536 7.21 14.89 7.67
CA GLU A 536 7.59 15.76 8.78
C GLU A 536 7.86 14.96 10.06
N ASP A 537 8.80 15.45 10.88
CA ASP A 537 8.99 14.97 12.25
C ASP A 537 7.89 15.51 13.20
N GLU A 538 7.95 15.14 14.47
CA GLU A 538 6.99 15.61 15.49
C GLU A 538 6.98 17.14 15.67
N GLN A 539 8.05 17.83 15.29
CA GLN A 539 8.18 19.28 15.36
C GLN A 539 7.74 19.97 14.06
N GLY A 540 7.30 19.21 13.04
CA GLY A 540 6.89 19.72 11.75
C GLY A 540 8.05 20.05 10.81
N ASN A 541 9.28 19.57 11.07
CA ASN A 541 10.43 19.75 10.18
C ASN A 541 10.49 18.63 9.15
N PHE A 542 11.04 18.93 7.95
CA PHE A 542 11.33 17.92 6.95
C PHE A 542 12.23 16.81 7.52
N GLN A 543 11.81 15.58 7.33
CA GLN A 543 12.49 14.40 7.83
C GLN A 543 13.02 13.51 6.71
N VAL A 544 12.14 13.01 5.86
CA VAL A 544 12.49 12.10 4.77
C VAL A 544 11.48 12.22 3.63
N ARG A 545 11.96 12.14 2.39
CA ARG A 545 11.13 12.10 1.19
C ARG A 545 10.68 10.69 0.89
N LYS A 546 9.39 10.50 0.65
CA LYS A 546 8.76 9.21 0.33
C LYS A 546 7.71 9.37 -0.75
N HIS A 547 7.31 8.28 -1.39
CA HIS A 547 6.14 8.24 -2.26
C HIS A 547 4.97 7.47 -1.63
N THR A 548 5.20 6.72 -0.57
CA THR A 548 4.18 5.96 0.17
C THR A 548 4.35 6.21 1.67
N ILE A 549 3.28 6.61 2.34
CA ILE A 549 3.26 6.85 3.79
C ILE A 549 2.36 5.80 4.45
N SER A 550 2.94 4.93 5.25
CA SER A 550 2.20 3.92 6.02
C SER A 550 1.70 4.54 7.34
N VAL A 551 0.38 4.56 7.53
CA VAL A 551 -0.28 5.18 8.68
C VAL A 551 -0.91 4.09 9.54
N LYS A 552 -0.41 3.92 10.78
CA LYS A 552 -0.89 2.93 11.75
C LYS A 552 -2.25 3.32 12.33
N PRO A 553 -3.03 2.39 12.89
CA PRO A 553 -4.24 2.71 13.63
C PRO A 553 -3.97 3.76 14.72
N GLY A 554 -4.86 4.75 14.89
CA GLY A 554 -4.70 5.82 15.88
C GLY A 554 -3.48 6.73 15.66
N GLU A 555 -2.83 6.67 14.51
CA GLU A 555 -1.69 7.53 14.19
C GLU A 555 -2.14 8.83 13.51
N ARG A 556 -1.47 9.92 13.87
CA ARG A 556 -1.53 11.20 13.18
C ARG A 556 -0.16 11.51 12.61
N VAL A 557 -0.07 11.64 11.28
CA VAL A 557 1.18 11.91 10.57
C VAL A 557 0.99 13.07 9.61
N SER A 558 2.02 13.92 9.45
CA SER A 558 2.02 15.02 8.49
C SER A 558 3.17 14.92 7.50
N TYR A 559 2.92 15.42 6.30
CA TYR A 559 3.93 15.57 5.26
C TYR A 559 3.60 16.77 4.36
N ARG A 560 4.63 17.28 3.71
CA ARG A 560 4.54 18.42 2.80
C ARG A 560 4.54 17.93 1.37
N VAL A 561 3.77 18.59 0.53
CA VAL A 561 3.70 18.34 -0.92
C VAL A 561 3.92 19.66 -1.64
N SER A 562 4.87 19.69 -2.57
CA SER A 562 5.01 20.79 -3.54
C SER A 562 4.17 20.46 -4.76
N ALA A 563 3.18 21.29 -5.09
CA ALA A 563 2.28 21.11 -6.23
C ALA A 563 2.99 21.55 -7.53
N ASP A 564 4.01 20.80 -7.94
CA ASP A 564 4.94 21.15 -9.03
C ASP A 564 4.68 20.37 -10.34
N ALA A 565 3.61 19.58 -10.39
CA ALA A 565 3.18 18.84 -11.57
C ALA A 565 1.69 19.07 -11.86
N LEU A 566 1.38 19.78 -12.94
CA LEU A 566 0.00 20.01 -13.38
C LEU A 566 -0.69 18.69 -13.76
N GLY A 567 -1.97 18.57 -13.44
CA GLY A 567 -2.79 17.47 -13.90
C GLY A 567 -3.67 16.85 -12.82
N ARG A 568 -4.22 15.68 -13.14
CA ARG A 568 -5.10 14.90 -12.30
C ARG A 568 -4.34 13.68 -11.78
N TRP A 569 -4.18 13.57 -10.48
CA TRP A 569 -3.37 12.56 -9.83
C TRP A 569 -4.21 11.66 -8.93
N ALA A 570 -3.92 10.38 -8.93
CA ALA A 570 -4.53 9.46 -7.99
C ALA A 570 -3.90 9.65 -6.60
N TYR A 571 -4.73 9.56 -5.57
CA TYR A 571 -4.34 9.58 -4.17
C TYR A 571 -5.15 8.53 -3.43
N HIS A 572 -4.49 7.48 -2.96
CA HIS A 572 -5.22 6.31 -2.49
C HIS A 572 -4.44 5.47 -1.46
N CYS A 573 -5.17 4.63 -0.74
CA CYS A 573 -4.58 3.52 -0.01
C CYS A 573 -4.07 2.47 -0.98
N HIS A 574 -2.83 2.00 -0.81
CA HIS A 574 -2.25 1.02 -1.71
C HIS A 574 -2.64 -0.45 -1.37
N LEU A 575 -3.40 -0.68 -0.30
CA LEU A 575 -4.10 -1.95 -0.14
C LEU A 575 -5.20 -2.01 -1.21
N MET A 576 -5.03 -2.87 -2.19
CA MET A 576 -5.85 -2.91 -3.40
C MET A 576 -7.35 -3.03 -3.10
N MET A 577 -7.74 -3.89 -2.14
CA MET A 577 -9.16 -4.05 -1.78
C MET A 577 -9.73 -2.82 -1.07
N HIS A 578 -8.90 -2.04 -0.34
CA HIS A 578 -9.31 -0.77 0.27
C HIS A 578 -9.52 0.31 -0.79
N MET A 579 -8.62 0.41 -1.76
CA MET A 579 -8.77 1.30 -2.90
C MET A 579 -10.07 1.00 -3.68
N GLU A 580 -10.28 -0.27 -4.03
CA GLU A 580 -11.45 -0.74 -4.79
C GLU A 580 -12.79 -0.52 -4.05
N THR A 581 -12.75 -0.41 -2.72
CA THR A 581 -13.96 -0.18 -1.91
C THR A 581 -14.16 1.25 -1.48
N GLY A 582 -13.26 2.18 -1.90
CA GLY A 582 -13.52 3.61 -1.84
C GLY A 582 -12.44 4.49 -1.21
N MET A 583 -11.30 3.95 -0.71
CA MET A 583 -10.21 4.77 -0.17
C MET A 583 -9.34 5.32 -1.31
N PHE A 584 -9.94 6.20 -2.09
CA PHE A 584 -9.36 6.86 -3.26
C PHE A 584 -9.84 8.32 -3.34
N ARG A 585 -8.98 9.22 -3.78
CA ARG A 585 -9.24 10.62 -4.10
C ARG A 585 -8.54 11.00 -5.39
N GLU A 586 -9.10 11.98 -6.06
CA GLU A 586 -8.42 12.71 -7.11
C GLU A 586 -7.76 13.95 -6.49
N VAL A 587 -6.48 14.17 -6.77
CA VAL A 587 -5.78 15.43 -6.54
C VAL A 587 -5.64 16.13 -7.87
N LEU A 588 -6.19 17.34 -7.98
CA LEU A 588 -6.12 18.18 -9.17
C LEU A 588 -5.16 19.35 -8.92
N VAL A 589 -4.00 19.30 -9.56
CA VAL A 589 -3.07 20.44 -9.60
C VAL A 589 -3.41 21.29 -10.82
N HIS A 590 -3.82 22.54 -10.58
CA HIS A 590 -4.27 23.48 -11.62
C HIS A 590 -3.53 24.82 -11.53
N GLU A 591 -3.55 25.62 -12.59
CA GLU A 591 -2.96 26.98 -12.66
C GLU A 591 -3.63 27.96 -11.68
#